data_c861d808fb5ffd980497c282d759ebf5
#
_entry.id   c861d808fb5ffd980497c282d759ebf5
#
_cell.length_a   1.000
_cell.length_b   1.000
_cell.length_c   1.000
_cell.angle_alpha   90.00
_cell.angle_beta   90.00
_cell.angle_gamma   90.00
#
_symmetry.space_group_name_H-M   'P 1'
#
loop_
_entity.id
_entity.type
_entity.pdbx_description
1 polymer ?
#
loop_
_entity_poly.entity_id
_entity_poly.type
_entity_poly.pdbx_seq_one_letter_code
_entity_poly.pdbx_strand_id
1 'polypeptide(L)'
;NQMAKVRYMFGGQAKVPLVLRAPDGSAGGGAAQHSQCVEAWFPHIPGIKVVAPSNPYDAKMVLKAAIECDDPVLYFENKILYKEKGEVPEIGEEEPYTLGKARVEREGKDVTIVSYSIGMKNARGAADLLAKDGIEAEVIDLITLSPWDKETVLNSVKKTHRLCVVHEAVKQGGFGAEISATVAEEAMEYLDAPILRYGAPFCPIPFAPTL
;
A
#
# COMPACT_ATOMS: atom_id res chain seq x y z
N ASN A 1 0.61 -7.48 19.66
CA ASN A 1 -0.70 -7.90 20.16
C ASN A 1 -1.24 -6.94 21.22
N GLN A 2 -0.52 -6.71 22.33
CA GLN A 2 -1.01 -5.91 23.47
C GLN A 2 -1.37 -4.48 23.07
N MET A 3 -0.48 -3.75 22.44
CA MET A 3 -0.73 -2.36 22.03
C MET A 3 -1.98 -2.21 21.13
N ALA A 4 -2.25 -3.21 20.29
CA ALA A 4 -3.41 -3.20 19.42
C ALA A 4 -4.74 -3.32 20.16
N LYS A 5 -4.76 -3.91 21.33
CA LYS A 5 -6.00 -4.24 22.08
C LYS A 5 -6.28 -3.29 23.24
N VAL A 6 -5.30 -2.52 23.69
CA VAL A 6 -5.42 -1.66 24.89
C VAL A 6 -6.61 -0.72 24.76
N ARG A 7 -6.74 0.03 23.66
CA ARG A 7 -7.84 0.98 23.48
C ARG A 7 -9.21 0.31 23.54
N TYR A 8 -9.37 -0.83 22.88
CA TYR A 8 -10.62 -1.60 22.91
C TYR A 8 -10.92 -2.16 24.31
N MET A 9 -9.92 -2.77 24.95
CA MET A 9 -10.07 -3.37 26.28
C MET A 9 -10.42 -2.36 27.37
N PHE A 10 -9.97 -1.11 27.21
CA PHE A 10 -10.26 -0.01 28.13
C PHE A 10 -11.44 0.87 27.68
N GLY A 11 -12.31 0.36 26.82
CA GLY A 11 -13.52 1.06 26.39
C GLY A 11 -13.28 2.40 25.68
N GLY A 12 -12.14 2.52 24.96
CA GLY A 12 -11.77 3.74 24.24
C GLY A 12 -11.09 4.82 25.09
N GLN A 13 -10.98 4.63 26.42
CA GLN A 13 -10.37 5.64 27.29
C GLN A 13 -8.84 5.69 27.22
N ALA A 14 -8.20 4.56 26.96
CA ALA A 14 -6.75 4.49 26.78
C ALA A 14 -6.35 4.85 25.35
N LYS A 15 -5.28 5.62 25.22
CA LYS A 15 -4.61 5.93 23.96
C LYS A 15 -3.28 5.21 23.87
N VAL A 16 -2.86 4.85 22.66
CA VAL A 16 -1.57 4.21 22.40
C VAL A 16 -0.90 4.94 21.23
N PRO A 17 -0.49 6.19 21.40
CA PRO A 17 0.13 7.00 20.35
C PRO A 17 1.57 6.51 20.08
N LEU A 18 1.69 5.40 19.39
CA LEU A 18 2.96 4.74 19.10
C LEU A 18 3.13 4.58 17.59
N VAL A 19 4.24 5.09 17.06
CA VAL A 19 4.65 4.83 15.68
C VAL A 19 5.85 3.90 15.69
N LEU A 20 5.69 2.73 15.07
CA LEU A 20 6.77 1.79 14.84
C LEU A 20 7.19 1.89 13.37
N ARG A 21 8.35 2.50 13.12
CA ARG A 21 8.96 2.59 11.79
C ARG A 21 9.76 1.33 11.50
N ALA A 22 9.50 0.72 10.36
CA ALA A 22 10.15 -0.51 9.94
C ALA A 22 10.64 -0.40 8.49
N PRO A 23 11.96 -0.42 8.24
CA PRO A 23 12.48 -0.53 6.88
C PRO A 23 12.13 -1.90 6.30
N ASP A 24 11.66 -1.93 5.05
CA ASP A 24 11.33 -3.16 4.34
C ASP A 24 11.83 -3.17 2.89
N GLY A 25 11.46 -4.19 2.12
CA GLY A 25 11.77 -4.31 0.71
C GLY A 25 13.14 -4.91 0.40
N SER A 26 13.34 -5.32 -0.84
CA SER A 26 14.52 -6.07 -1.29
C SER A 26 15.80 -5.23 -1.34
N ALA A 27 15.70 -3.91 -1.51
CA ALA A 27 16.83 -2.99 -1.61
C ALA A 27 17.92 -3.39 -2.63
N GLY A 28 17.52 -4.14 -3.68
CA GLY A 28 18.46 -4.66 -4.68
C GLY A 28 19.19 -5.92 -4.24
N GLY A 29 18.71 -6.63 -3.21
CA GLY A 29 19.26 -7.91 -2.77
C GLY A 29 20.01 -7.84 -1.44
N GLY A 30 19.29 -7.62 -0.34
CA GLY A 30 19.84 -7.70 1.03
C GLY A 30 19.90 -9.12 1.59
N ALA A 31 19.85 -10.15 0.75
CA ALA A 31 19.68 -11.55 1.11
C ALA A 31 18.34 -11.86 1.82
N ALA A 32 18.14 -13.12 2.17
CA ALA A 32 16.84 -13.65 2.61
C ALA A 32 16.27 -12.96 3.86
N GLN A 33 17.12 -12.56 4.81
CA GLN A 33 16.68 -12.02 6.09
C GLN A 33 16.45 -10.50 6.08
N HIS A 34 17.01 -9.77 5.12
CA HIS A 34 16.98 -8.31 5.08
C HIS A 34 16.22 -7.74 3.87
N SER A 35 15.46 -8.58 3.16
CA SER A 35 14.78 -8.20 1.91
C SER A 35 13.28 -8.47 1.94
N GLN A 36 12.72 -8.80 3.08
CA GLN A 36 11.30 -9.14 3.21
C GLN A 36 10.43 -7.90 3.19
N CYS A 37 9.22 -8.08 2.64
CA CYS A 37 8.08 -7.20 2.80
C CYS A 37 7.07 -7.92 3.68
N VAL A 38 6.89 -7.44 4.91
CA VAL A 38 6.09 -8.13 5.94
C VAL A 38 4.83 -7.35 6.32
N GLU A 39 4.53 -6.31 5.58
CA GLU A 39 3.39 -5.42 5.83
C GLU A 39 2.06 -6.17 5.92
N ALA A 40 1.88 -7.24 5.14
CA ALA A 40 0.63 -8.02 5.13
C ALA A 40 0.36 -8.80 6.44
N TRP A 41 1.34 -8.96 7.33
CA TRP A 41 1.14 -9.65 8.60
C TRP A 41 0.29 -8.85 9.59
N PHE A 42 0.34 -7.54 9.50
CA PHE A 42 -0.21 -6.64 10.52
C PHE A 42 -1.65 -6.18 10.26
N PRO A 43 -2.12 -6.02 9.02
CA PRO A 43 -3.54 -5.74 8.75
C PRO A 43 -4.50 -6.80 9.30
N HIS A 44 -4.00 -8.03 9.51
CA HIS A 44 -4.74 -9.10 10.17
C HIS A 44 -5.00 -8.85 11.67
N ILE A 45 -4.32 -7.86 12.27
CA ILE A 45 -4.42 -7.59 13.73
C ILE A 45 -5.32 -6.36 13.96
N PRO A 46 -6.59 -6.53 14.38
CA PRO A 46 -7.46 -5.39 14.67
C PRO A 46 -6.87 -4.48 15.75
N GLY A 47 -6.93 -3.17 15.50
CA GLY A 47 -6.44 -2.13 16.41
C GLY A 47 -5.04 -1.60 16.09
N ILE A 48 -4.41 -2.06 15.00
CA ILE A 48 -3.18 -1.48 14.46
C ILE A 48 -3.47 -0.83 13.11
N LYS A 49 -2.98 0.38 12.89
CA LYS A 49 -2.93 0.98 11.56
C LYS A 49 -1.62 0.59 10.87
N VAL A 50 -1.69 0.38 9.55
CA VAL A 50 -0.53 -0.02 8.73
C VAL A 50 -0.44 0.90 7.54
N VAL A 51 0.71 1.55 7.37
CA VAL A 51 0.95 2.49 6.28
C VAL A 51 2.24 2.15 5.53
N ALA A 52 2.26 2.42 4.23
CA ALA A 52 3.38 2.14 3.34
C ALA A 52 3.45 3.19 2.22
N PRO A 53 3.99 4.40 2.50
CA PRO A 53 4.05 5.50 1.54
C PRO A 53 4.92 5.18 0.33
N SER A 54 4.63 5.81 -0.80
CA SER A 54 5.30 5.56 -2.09
C SER A 54 6.15 6.72 -2.61
N ASN A 55 6.13 7.87 -1.97
CA ASN A 55 6.80 9.09 -2.42
C ASN A 55 7.16 10.03 -1.25
N PRO A 56 8.01 11.06 -1.45
CA PRO A 56 8.43 11.97 -0.39
C PRO A 56 7.30 12.76 0.28
N TYR A 57 6.28 13.20 -0.48
CA TYR A 57 5.13 13.91 0.07
C TYR A 57 4.42 13.04 1.11
N ASP A 58 4.04 11.82 0.72
CA ASP A 58 3.37 10.90 1.64
C ASP A 58 4.28 10.46 2.77
N ALA A 59 5.58 10.30 2.52
CA ALA A 59 6.53 9.98 3.58
C ALA A 59 6.52 11.03 4.70
N LYS A 60 6.43 12.33 4.36
CA LYS A 60 6.29 13.41 5.34
C LYS A 60 4.90 13.42 5.97
N MET A 61 3.85 13.47 5.15
CA MET A 61 2.49 13.74 5.61
C MET A 61 1.90 12.58 6.41
N VAL A 62 2.12 11.34 5.95
CA VAL A 62 1.65 10.13 6.64
C VAL A 62 2.39 9.94 7.96
N LEU A 63 3.69 10.27 8.03
CA LEU A 63 4.43 10.19 9.29
C LEU A 63 3.92 11.20 10.33
N LYS A 64 3.63 12.44 9.92
CA LYS A 64 3.00 13.43 10.81
C LYS A 64 1.64 12.93 11.32
N ALA A 65 0.77 12.48 10.43
CA ALA A 65 -0.52 11.93 10.80
C ALA A 65 -0.42 10.69 11.70
N ALA A 66 0.59 9.86 11.48
CA ALA A 66 0.86 8.70 12.34
C ALA A 66 1.28 9.10 13.76
N ILE A 67 2.10 10.15 13.90
CA ILE A 67 2.54 10.68 15.20
C ILE A 67 1.36 11.33 15.96
N GLU A 68 0.46 11.98 15.26
CA GLU A 68 -0.73 12.62 15.83
C GLU A 68 -1.85 11.62 16.14
N CYS A 69 -1.73 10.38 15.66
CA CYS A 69 -2.75 9.35 15.84
C CYS A 69 -2.76 8.79 17.26
N ASP A 70 -3.94 8.64 17.84
CA ASP A 70 -4.13 8.05 19.18
C ASP A 70 -3.98 6.51 19.21
N ASP A 71 -3.95 5.86 18.03
CA ASP A 71 -3.81 4.43 17.87
C ASP A 71 -2.41 4.05 17.40
N PRO A 72 -1.92 2.82 17.66
CA PRO A 72 -0.61 2.40 17.18
C PRO A 72 -0.56 2.30 15.66
N VAL A 73 0.48 2.85 15.07
CA VAL A 73 0.74 2.83 13.63
C VAL A 73 2.04 2.10 13.33
N LEU A 74 1.97 1.12 12.43
CA LEU A 74 3.13 0.52 11.79
C LEU A 74 3.40 1.27 10.48
N TYR A 75 4.57 1.84 10.40
CA TYR A 75 5.01 2.67 9.28
C TYR A 75 6.12 1.95 8.51
N PHE A 76 5.77 1.33 7.37
CA PHE A 76 6.71 0.61 6.54
C PHE A 76 7.40 1.53 5.54
N GLU A 77 8.72 1.44 5.50
CA GLU A 77 9.59 2.30 4.68
C GLU A 77 10.40 1.46 3.72
N ASN A 78 10.05 1.48 2.44
CA ASN A 78 10.82 0.75 1.46
C ASN A 78 12.21 1.37 1.29
N LYS A 79 13.25 0.57 1.47
CA LYS A 79 14.65 1.02 1.45
C LYS A 79 15.08 1.66 0.13
N ILE A 80 14.49 1.27 -0.99
CA ILE A 80 14.78 1.88 -2.30
C ILE A 80 14.27 3.32 -2.34
N LEU A 81 13.11 3.58 -1.73
CA LEU A 81 12.46 4.89 -1.74
C LEU A 81 13.20 5.95 -0.89
N TYR A 82 14.13 5.57 0.00
CA TYR A 82 14.92 6.53 0.78
C TYR A 82 15.74 7.51 -0.07
N LYS A 83 16.00 7.17 -1.32
CA LYS A 83 16.76 8.03 -2.26
C LYS A 83 15.86 8.84 -3.20
N GLU A 84 14.56 8.61 -3.17
CA GLU A 84 13.62 9.36 -4.01
C GLU A 84 13.52 10.80 -3.52
N LYS A 85 13.40 11.69 -4.50
CA LYS A 85 13.25 13.13 -4.28
C LYS A 85 11.89 13.58 -4.82
N GLY A 86 11.26 14.51 -4.17
CA GLY A 86 9.99 15.08 -4.59
C GLY A 86 9.65 16.31 -3.79
N GLU A 87 8.67 17.04 -4.24
CA GLU A 87 8.15 18.20 -3.54
C GLU A 87 7.45 17.77 -2.24
N VAL A 88 7.68 18.55 -1.20
CA VAL A 88 7.01 18.40 0.10
C VAL A 88 6.61 19.78 0.58
N PRO A 89 5.49 19.95 1.31
CA PRO A 89 5.11 21.24 1.84
C PRO A 89 6.15 21.76 2.84
N GLU A 90 6.32 23.06 2.92
CA GLU A 90 7.16 23.70 3.94
C GLU A 90 6.57 23.49 5.34
N ILE A 91 7.40 23.67 6.37
CA ILE A 91 6.96 23.55 7.76
C ILE A 91 5.94 24.63 8.06
N GLY A 92 4.73 24.21 8.47
CA GLY A 92 3.60 25.11 8.76
C GLY A 92 2.64 25.34 7.60
N GLU A 93 2.93 24.79 6.41
CA GLU A 93 2.07 24.84 5.23
C GLU A 93 1.37 23.49 4.93
N GLU A 94 1.56 22.52 5.83
CA GLU A 94 1.01 21.20 5.65
C GLU A 94 -0.50 21.17 5.92
N GLU A 95 -1.26 20.65 4.97
CA GLU A 95 -2.67 20.35 5.16
C GLU A 95 -2.86 19.08 6.01
N PRO A 96 -3.96 18.98 6.79
CA PRO A 96 -4.27 17.76 7.55
C PRO A 96 -4.33 16.52 6.65
N TYR A 97 -3.66 15.45 7.06
CA TYR A 97 -3.65 14.18 6.34
C TYR A 97 -4.50 13.12 7.04
N THR A 98 -5.40 12.48 6.30
CA THR A 98 -6.28 11.43 6.85
C THR A 98 -5.75 10.05 6.50
N LEU A 99 -5.34 9.29 7.51
CA LEU A 99 -4.99 7.87 7.33
C LEU A 99 -6.23 7.06 6.91
N GLY A 100 -6.04 6.09 6.02
CA GLY A 100 -7.12 5.25 5.51
C GLY A 100 -7.75 5.77 4.22
N LYS A 101 -7.13 6.76 3.57
CA LYS A 101 -7.52 7.22 2.25
C LYS A 101 -6.47 6.85 1.20
N ALA A 102 -6.96 6.34 0.08
CA ALA A 102 -6.16 6.11 -1.11
C ALA A 102 -6.14 7.34 -2.00
N ARG A 103 -5.16 7.40 -2.90
CA ARG A 103 -5.07 8.45 -3.91
C ARG A 103 -5.14 7.86 -5.30
N VAL A 104 -6.04 8.39 -6.14
CA VAL A 104 -6.01 8.18 -7.58
C VAL A 104 -4.90 9.06 -8.14
N GLU A 105 -3.76 8.45 -8.46
CA GLU A 105 -2.61 9.18 -9.04
C GLU A 105 -2.77 9.45 -10.52
N ARG A 106 -3.49 8.58 -11.21
CA ARG A 106 -3.78 8.68 -12.63
C ARG A 106 -5.20 8.22 -12.87
N GLU A 107 -5.99 9.06 -13.51
CA GLU A 107 -7.31 8.70 -13.99
C GLU A 107 -7.21 7.78 -15.21
N GLY A 108 -8.13 6.83 -15.30
CA GLY A 108 -8.25 5.89 -16.40
C GLY A 108 -9.64 5.27 -16.50
N LYS A 109 -9.88 4.51 -17.57
CA LYS A 109 -11.20 3.91 -17.83
C LYS A 109 -11.16 2.45 -18.25
N ASP A 110 -9.97 1.90 -18.58
CA ASP A 110 -9.85 0.59 -19.21
C ASP A 110 -9.39 -0.51 -18.24
N VAL A 111 -8.61 -0.16 -17.21
CA VAL A 111 -8.13 -1.07 -16.18
C VAL A 111 -7.76 -0.31 -14.92
N THR A 112 -8.09 -0.85 -13.75
CA THR A 112 -7.61 -0.37 -12.44
C THR A 112 -6.31 -1.07 -12.07
N ILE A 113 -5.27 -0.31 -11.75
CA ILE A 113 -4.01 -0.82 -11.17
C ILE A 113 -3.91 -0.30 -9.74
N VAL A 114 -3.96 -1.20 -8.77
CA VAL A 114 -3.82 -0.87 -7.34
C VAL A 114 -2.45 -1.27 -6.85
N SER A 115 -1.80 -0.37 -6.13
CA SER A 115 -0.50 -0.65 -5.54
C SER A 115 -0.26 0.19 -4.28
N TYR A 116 0.91 0.05 -3.69
CA TYR A 116 1.42 0.82 -2.55
C TYR A 116 2.94 0.76 -2.51
N SER A 117 3.57 1.64 -1.73
CA SER A 117 5.02 1.66 -1.52
C SER A 117 5.79 1.63 -2.85
N ILE A 118 6.88 0.87 -2.95
CA ILE A 118 7.70 0.75 -4.19
C ILE A 118 6.90 0.18 -5.37
N GLY A 119 5.85 -0.62 -5.12
CA GLY A 119 4.99 -1.15 -6.17
C GLY A 119 4.33 -0.07 -7.03
N MET A 120 4.16 1.14 -6.50
CA MET A 120 3.67 2.30 -7.26
C MET A 120 4.59 2.69 -8.42
N LYS A 121 5.90 2.51 -8.29
CA LYS A 121 6.85 2.75 -9.38
C LYS A 121 6.58 1.81 -10.57
N ASN A 122 6.31 0.55 -10.26
CA ASN A 122 5.94 -0.44 -11.28
C ASN A 122 4.56 -0.17 -11.88
N ALA A 123 3.59 0.22 -11.06
CA ALA A 123 2.23 0.56 -11.51
C ALA A 123 2.24 1.77 -12.48
N ARG A 124 2.97 2.83 -12.14
CA ARG A 124 3.15 4.00 -13.04
C ARG A 124 3.81 3.61 -14.35
N GLY A 125 4.91 2.85 -14.29
CA GLY A 125 5.61 2.39 -15.49
C GLY A 125 4.75 1.49 -16.38
N ALA A 126 3.94 0.62 -15.79
CA ALA A 126 2.98 -0.21 -16.52
C ALA A 126 1.91 0.64 -17.19
N ALA A 127 1.36 1.64 -16.50
CA ALA A 127 0.36 2.55 -17.05
C ALA A 127 0.91 3.37 -18.22
N ASP A 128 2.19 3.79 -18.16
CA ASP A 128 2.85 4.50 -19.26
C ASP A 128 3.08 3.61 -20.49
N LEU A 129 3.33 2.33 -20.29
CA LEU A 129 3.43 1.36 -21.40
C LEU A 129 2.06 1.08 -22.01
N LEU A 130 1.04 0.85 -21.20
CA LEU A 130 -0.33 0.62 -21.65
C LEU A 130 -0.89 1.80 -22.45
N ALA A 131 -0.56 3.02 -22.06
CA ALA A 131 -0.98 4.23 -22.78
C ALA A 131 -0.45 4.29 -24.21
N LYS A 132 0.73 3.70 -24.51
CA LYS A 132 1.26 3.60 -25.87
C LYS A 132 0.41 2.69 -26.76
N ASP A 133 -0.28 1.74 -26.14
CA ASP A 133 -1.20 0.83 -26.83
C ASP A 133 -2.66 1.33 -26.79
N GLY A 134 -2.87 2.57 -26.34
CA GLY A 134 -4.19 3.21 -26.25
C GLY A 134 -5.05 2.73 -25.08
N ILE A 135 -4.45 2.11 -24.07
CA ILE A 135 -5.13 1.62 -22.86
C ILE A 135 -4.93 2.62 -21.73
N GLU A 136 -6.02 3.18 -21.20
CA GLU A 136 -6.03 4.18 -20.13
C GLU A 136 -6.20 3.51 -18.77
N ALA A 137 -5.06 3.24 -18.10
CA ALA A 137 -5.04 2.66 -16.77
C ALA A 137 -5.31 3.70 -15.69
N GLU A 138 -6.27 3.42 -14.79
CA GLU A 138 -6.41 4.14 -13.54
C GLU A 138 -5.44 3.57 -12.50
N VAL A 139 -4.61 4.44 -11.92
CA VAL A 139 -3.58 4.01 -10.96
C VAL A 139 -3.91 4.53 -9.57
N ILE A 140 -4.06 3.63 -8.63
CA ILE A 140 -4.42 3.91 -7.24
C ILE A 140 -3.28 3.56 -6.30
N ASP A 141 -2.83 4.54 -5.53
CA ASP A 141 -1.93 4.36 -4.39
C ASP A 141 -2.75 4.20 -3.11
N LEU A 142 -2.67 3.04 -2.48
CA LEU A 142 -3.40 2.78 -1.23
C LEU A 142 -2.83 3.56 -0.05
N ILE A 143 -1.52 3.75 0.01
CA ILE A 143 -0.80 4.44 1.09
C ILE A 143 -1.05 3.79 2.46
N THR A 144 -2.30 3.54 2.82
CA THR A 144 -2.73 2.88 4.06
C THR A 144 -3.29 1.49 3.78
N LEU A 145 -2.75 0.46 4.43
CA LEU A 145 -3.17 -0.93 4.28
C LEU A 145 -4.14 -1.37 5.38
N SER A 146 -4.17 -0.66 6.51
CA SER A 146 -5.14 -0.89 7.58
C SER A 146 -5.40 0.42 8.35
N PRO A 147 -6.62 0.96 8.36
CA PRO A 147 -7.71 0.60 7.45
C PRO A 147 -7.38 0.99 6.01
N TRP A 148 -7.80 0.22 5.01
CA TRP A 148 -7.60 0.57 3.60
C TRP A 148 -8.87 1.16 2.97
N ASP A 149 -8.69 2.00 1.96
CA ASP A 149 -9.78 2.67 1.24
C ASP A 149 -10.38 1.75 0.17
N LYS A 150 -11.21 0.81 0.61
CA LYS A 150 -11.87 -0.11 -0.32
C LYS A 150 -12.87 0.59 -1.24
N GLU A 151 -13.51 1.67 -0.76
CA GLU A 151 -14.49 2.41 -1.54
C GLU A 151 -13.87 2.99 -2.83
N THR A 152 -12.70 3.61 -2.72
CA THR A 152 -11.96 4.12 -3.88
C THR A 152 -11.65 3.02 -4.87
N VAL A 153 -11.19 1.85 -4.41
CA VAL A 153 -10.88 0.72 -5.29
C VAL A 153 -12.14 0.13 -5.93
N LEU A 154 -13.21 -0.07 -5.17
CA LEU A 154 -14.47 -0.59 -5.70
C LEU A 154 -15.09 0.35 -6.75
N ASN A 155 -15.06 1.66 -6.51
CA ASN A 155 -15.55 2.64 -7.47
C ASN A 155 -14.73 2.66 -8.76
N SER A 156 -13.41 2.51 -8.66
CA SER A 156 -12.54 2.37 -9.81
C SER A 156 -12.86 1.10 -10.62
N VAL A 157 -13.00 -0.04 -9.95
CA VAL A 157 -13.35 -1.31 -10.61
C VAL A 157 -14.70 -1.24 -11.30
N LYS A 158 -15.70 -0.59 -10.69
CA LYS A 158 -17.01 -0.36 -11.32
C LYS A 158 -16.93 0.48 -12.59
N LYS A 159 -15.93 1.34 -12.71
CA LYS A 159 -15.66 2.18 -13.87
C LYS A 159 -14.87 1.45 -14.95
N THR A 160 -13.83 0.71 -14.55
CA THR A 160 -12.83 0.15 -15.48
C THR A 160 -13.08 -1.31 -15.84
N HIS A 161 -13.88 -2.04 -15.05
CA HIS A 161 -14.24 -3.44 -15.22
C HIS A 161 -13.08 -4.44 -15.18
N ARG A 162 -11.86 -4.01 -14.81
CA ARG A 162 -10.66 -4.84 -14.74
C ARG A 162 -9.78 -4.40 -13.59
N LEU A 163 -9.26 -5.38 -12.86
CA LEU A 163 -8.38 -5.13 -11.72
C LEU A 163 -7.05 -5.86 -11.84
N CYS A 164 -5.99 -5.11 -11.64
CA CYS A 164 -4.63 -5.60 -11.44
C CYS A 164 -4.09 -5.07 -10.12
N VAL A 165 -3.61 -5.95 -9.23
CA VAL A 165 -2.96 -5.57 -7.98
C VAL A 165 -1.47 -5.88 -8.06
N VAL A 166 -0.63 -4.90 -7.72
CA VAL A 166 0.83 -5.01 -7.82
C VAL A 166 1.47 -4.69 -6.48
N HIS A 167 2.38 -5.53 -5.99
CA HIS A 167 3.17 -5.26 -4.79
C HIS A 167 4.51 -6.00 -4.82
N GLU A 168 5.49 -5.53 -4.06
CA GLU A 168 6.82 -6.15 -3.96
C GLU A 168 6.80 -7.45 -3.15
N ALA A 169 5.98 -7.53 -2.11
CA ALA A 169 5.82 -8.72 -1.28
C ALA A 169 5.54 -9.98 -2.11
N VAL A 170 5.85 -11.15 -1.55
CA VAL A 170 5.48 -12.42 -2.18
C VAL A 170 3.97 -12.46 -2.44
N LYS A 171 3.60 -13.03 -3.61
CA LYS A 171 2.19 -13.09 -4.03
C LYS A 171 1.30 -13.87 -3.06
N GLN A 172 1.85 -14.95 -2.49
CA GLN A 172 1.13 -15.79 -1.53
C GLN A 172 1.03 -15.09 -0.18
N GLY A 173 -0.20 -14.90 0.33
CA GLY A 173 -0.43 -14.22 1.60
C GLY A 173 -0.12 -12.73 1.62
N GLY A 174 0.24 -12.13 0.47
CA GLY A 174 0.40 -10.68 0.35
C GLY A 174 -0.93 -9.94 0.39
N PHE A 175 -0.90 -8.64 0.71
CA PHE A 175 -2.10 -7.81 0.88
C PHE A 175 -2.99 -7.73 -0.37
N GLY A 176 -2.43 -7.95 -1.56
CA GLY A 176 -3.20 -8.08 -2.79
C GLY A 176 -4.22 -9.23 -2.78
N ALA A 177 -4.10 -10.20 -1.90
CA ALA A 177 -5.11 -11.26 -1.73
C ALA A 177 -6.38 -10.70 -1.06
N GLU A 178 -6.23 -9.87 -0.04
CA GLU A 178 -7.33 -9.18 0.63
C GLU A 178 -8.10 -8.27 -0.32
N ILE A 179 -7.38 -7.42 -1.08
CA ILE A 179 -7.99 -6.56 -2.10
C ILE A 179 -8.78 -7.38 -3.10
N SER A 180 -8.20 -8.47 -3.61
CA SER A 180 -8.84 -9.33 -4.60
C SER A 180 -10.07 -10.05 -4.06
N ALA A 181 -10.02 -10.51 -2.81
CA ALA A 181 -11.16 -11.15 -2.14
C ALA A 181 -12.30 -10.14 -1.96
N THR A 182 -12.02 -8.96 -1.43
CA THR A 182 -13.02 -7.90 -1.23
C THR A 182 -13.70 -7.50 -2.56
N VAL A 183 -12.93 -7.31 -3.63
CA VAL A 183 -13.50 -6.97 -4.95
C VAL A 183 -14.32 -8.12 -5.51
N ALA A 184 -13.89 -9.37 -5.31
CA ALA A 184 -14.67 -10.52 -5.73
C ALA A 184 -15.98 -10.69 -4.93
N GLU A 185 -16.00 -10.29 -3.65
CA GLU A 185 -17.21 -10.33 -2.82
C GLU A 185 -18.18 -9.18 -3.09
N GLU A 186 -17.67 -7.96 -3.34
CA GLU A 186 -18.48 -6.75 -3.36
C GLU A 186 -18.66 -6.12 -4.76
N ALA A 187 -17.94 -6.59 -5.78
CA ALA A 187 -17.96 -6.03 -7.13
C ALA A 187 -17.75 -7.07 -8.25
N MET A 188 -18.01 -8.35 -8.00
CA MET A 188 -17.81 -9.43 -8.99
C MET A 188 -18.60 -9.17 -10.27
N GLU A 189 -19.81 -8.67 -10.16
CA GLU A 189 -20.70 -8.38 -11.29
C GLU A 189 -20.20 -7.27 -12.23
N TYR A 190 -19.20 -6.50 -11.80
CA TYR A 190 -18.59 -5.45 -12.61
C TYR A 190 -17.31 -5.92 -13.33
N LEU A 191 -16.82 -7.12 -13.05
CA LEU A 191 -15.56 -7.61 -13.64
C LEU A 191 -15.81 -8.29 -14.99
N ASP A 192 -15.10 -7.81 -16.01
CA ASP A 192 -15.07 -8.42 -17.36
C ASP A 192 -13.99 -9.51 -17.49
N ALA A 193 -13.06 -9.60 -16.53
CA ALA A 193 -11.93 -10.51 -16.59
C ALA A 193 -11.50 -10.95 -15.16
N PRO A 194 -10.76 -12.05 -15.04
CA PRO A 194 -10.18 -12.45 -13.76
C PRO A 194 -9.27 -11.36 -13.18
N ILE A 195 -9.30 -11.19 -11.86
CA ILE A 195 -8.41 -10.29 -11.15
C ILE A 195 -6.96 -10.78 -11.27
N LEU A 196 -6.07 -9.92 -11.72
CA LEU A 196 -4.65 -10.20 -11.80
C LEU A 196 -3.93 -9.71 -10.56
N ARG A 197 -3.02 -10.51 -10.03
CA ARG A 197 -2.13 -10.14 -8.93
C ARG A 197 -0.68 -10.39 -9.33
N TYR A 198 0.14 -9.36 -9.21
CA TYR A 198 1.58 -9.44 -9.39
C TYR A 198 2.27 -9.20 -8.04
N GLY A 199 3.13 -10.13 -7.66
CA GLY A 199 3.97 -10.08 -6.47
C GLY A 199 5.17 -10.99 -6.68
N ALA A 200 6.15 -10.90 -5.80
CA ALA A 200 7.34 -11.75 -5.88
C ALA A 200 6.97 -13.26 -5.84
N PRO A 201 7.79 -14.12 -6.44
CA PRO A 201 7.68 -15.56 -6.26
C PRO A 201 7.77 -15.94 -4.78
N PHE A 202 7.16 -17.08 -4.40
CA PHE A 202 7.23 -17.58 -3.03
C PHE A 202 8.59 -18.25 -2.76
N CYS A 203 9.62 -17.42 -2.69
CA CYS A 203 10.98 -17.85 -2.36
C CYS A 203 11.72 -16.71 -1.63
N PRO A 204 12.73 -17.03 -0.80
CA PRO A 204 13.59 -16.01 -0.21
C PRO A 204 14.35 -15.22 -1.28
N ILE A 205 14.57 -13.93 -1.00
CA ILE A 205 15.36 -13.08 -1.90
C ILE A 205 16.83 -13.50 -1.84
N PRO A 206 17.49 -13.74 -2.99
CA PRO A 206 18.90 -14.12 -3.04
C PRO A 206 19.82 -12.91 -2.73
N PHE A 207 21.08 -13.22 -2.40
CA PHE A 207 22.14 -12.22 -2.29
C PHE A 207 22.94 -12.08 -3.58
N ALA A 208 23.11 -13.19 -4.30
CA ALA A 208 23.90 -13.22 -5.52
C ALA A 208 23.27 -12.37 -6.64
N PRO A 209 24.03 -11.49 -7.31
CA PRO A 209 23.49 -10.60 -8.36
C PRO A 209 22.97 -11.34 -9.60
N THR A 210 23.30 -12.62 -9.74
CA THR A 210 22.93 -13.47 -10.88
C THR A 210 21.64 -14.27 -10.66
N LEU A 211 20.99 -14.11 -9.51
CA LEU A 211 19.76 -14.85 -9.15
C LEU A 211 18.54 -13.96 -9.05
#